data_87f90cb590790894dc32ca0275b96208
#
_entry.id   87f90cb590790894dc32ca0275b96208
#
_cell.length_a   1.000
_cell.length_b   1.000
_cell.length_c   1.000
_cell.angle_alpha   90.00
_cell.angle_beta   90.00
_cell.angle_gamma   90.00
#
_symmetry.space_group_name_H-M   'P 1'
#
loop_
_entity.id
_entity.type
_entity.pdbx_description
1 polymer ?
#
loop_
_entity_poly.entity_id
_entity_poly.type
_entity_poly.pdbx_seq_one_letter_code
_entity_poly.pdbx_strand_id
1 'polypeptide(L)'
;MAGSKGWIPAFRTATIMKAAYAWGLRRNEVRSLDMVDFAANPAARQFGDFGIIYVRHGKAMRGSPPKRRSVLTVPEFEWVIECMRQWVEEVRPLAAPPNSTSLWPSERGGMITADALSRAFTEVRRDAGLDEELDFHSLRRSYVTHMVEDGYDAFFIQQQVGHEHASTTSIYTGLSPDYRVRVVGDAISRTVQAALKGTKEH
;
A
#
# COMPACT_ATOMS: atom_id res chain seq x y z
N MET A 1 -17.80 7.14 17.88
CA MET A 1 -18.12 7.63 16.51
C MET A 1 -19.05 6.69 15.73
N ALA A 2 -19.17 5.45 16.11
CA ALA A 2 -20.21 4.57 15.55
C ALA A 2 -21.59 5.13 15.91
N GLY A 3 -22.41 5.46 14.88
CA GLY A 3 -23.76 5.99 15.04
C GLY A 3 -24.01 7.39 14.51
N SER A 4 -22.98 8.18 14.16
CA SER A 4 -23.18 9.46 13.48
C SER A 4 -23.47 9.28 11.99
N LYS A 5 -24.35 10.11 11.43
CA LYS A 5 -24.65 10.08 9.99
C LYS A 5 -23.36 10.23 9.17
N GLY A 6 -23.08 9.30 8.25
CA GLY A 6 -21.90 9.36 7.37
C GLY A 6 -20.65 8.64 7.91
N TRP A 7 -20.69 8.01 9.08
CA TRP A 7 -19.52 7.35 9.65
C TRP A 7 -19.03 6.14 8.81
N ILE A 8 -19.94 5.36 8.21
CA ILE A 8 -19.58 4.21 7.35
C ILE A 8 -18.80 4.65 6.10
N PRO A 9 -19.26 5.65 5.30
CA PRO A 9 -18.46 6.20 4.21
C PRO A 9 -17.09 6.72 4.65
N ALA A 10 -17.01 7.39 5.78
CA ALA A 10 -15.75 7.90 6.32
C ALA A 10 -14.81 6.76 6.71
N PHE A 11 -15.31 5.74 7.41
CA PHE A 11 -14.54 4.55 7.79
C PHE A 11 -14.02 3.80 6.55
N ARG A 12 -14.90 3.54 5.55
CA ARG A 12 -14.53 2.94 4.27
C ARG A 12 -13.40 3.72 3.60
N THR A 13 -13.54 5.02 3.49
CA THR A 13 -12.55 5.88 2.84
C THR A 13 -11.20 5.84 3.55
N ALA A 14 -11.21 5.93 4.88
CA ALA A 14 -9.99 5.81 5.68
C ALA A 14 -9.31 4.44 5.48
N THR A 15 -10.09 3.36 5.44
CA THR A 15 -9.55 2.01 5.23
C THR A 15 -9.01 1.85 3.80
N ILE A 16 -9.66 2.43 2.78
CA ILE A 16 -9.12 2.45 1.40
C ILE A 16 -7.77 3.16 1.35
N MET A 17 -7.62 4.31 2.00
CA MET A 17 -6.36 5.05 2.02
C MET A 17 -5.26 4.26 2.72
N LYS A 18 -5.56 3.65 3.86
CA LYS A 18 -4.66 2.76 4.59
C LYS A 18 -4.22 1.57 3.73
N ALA A 19 -5.17 0.91 3.05
CA ALA A 19 -4.89 -0.21 2.15
C ALA A 19 -4.05 0.23 0.94
N ALA A 20 -4.36 1.39 0.33
CA ALA A 20 -3.59 1.93 -0.78
C ALA A 20 -2.14 2.22 -0.40
N TYR A 21 -1.92 2.74 0.82
CA TYR A 21 -0.60 2.99 1.35
C TYR A 21 0.12 1.67 1.69
N ALA A 22 -0.47 0.80 2.50
CA ALA A 22 0.18 -0.40 3.01
C ALA A 22 0.56 -1.44 1.93
N TRP A 23 -0.09 -1.41 0.78
CA TRP A 23 0.17 -2.31 -0.35
C TRP A 23 0.64 -1.58 -1.62
N GLY A 24 0.92 -0.28 -1.54
CA GLY A 24 1.40 0.51 -2.66
C GLY A 24 0.47 0.51 -3.88
N LEU A 25 -0.85 0.44 -3.67
CA LEU A 25 -1.82 0.29 -4.74
C LEU A 25 -2.14 1.62 -5.44
N ARG A 26 -2.37 1.56 -6.76
CA ARG A 26 -2.93 2.70 -7.50
C ARG A 26 -4.39 2.92 -7.12
N ARG A 27 -4.89 4.15 -7.25
CA ARG A 27 -6.29 4.50 -6.97
C ARG A 27 -7.30 3.54 -7.61
N ASN A 28 -7.12 3.23 -8.89
CA ASN A 28 -8.02 2.32 -9.58
C ASN A 28 -7.84 0.86 -9.17
N GLU A 29 -6.65 0.46 -8.78
CA GLU A 29 -6.39 -0.89 -8.27
C GLU A 29 -7.10 -1.10 -6.94
N VAL A 30 -6.86 -0.23 -5.95
CA VAL A 30 -7.47 -0.39 -4.62
C VAL A 30 -8.99 -0.32 -4.67
N ARG A 31 -9.58 0.64 -5.42
CA ARG A 31 -11.03 0.75 -5.49
C ARG A 31 -11.73 -0.42 -6.16
N SER A 32 -11.02 -1.15 -7.03
CA SER A 32 -11.56 -2.28 -7.81
C SER A 32 -11.30 -3.64 -7.17
N LEU A 33 -10.84 -3.67 -5.90
CA LEU A 33 -10.69 -4.94 -5.17
C LEU A 33 -12.04 -5.54 -4.85
N ASP A 34 -12.12 -6.85 -5.00
CA ASP A 34 -13.23 -7.69 -4.55
C ASP A 34 -12.81 -8.52 -3.33
N MET A 35 -13.79 -9.08 -2.63
CA MET A 35 -13.57 -9.96 -1.48
C MET A 35 -12.70 -11.19 -1.81
N VAL A 36 -12.76 -11.67 -3.06
CA VAL A 36 -12.00 -12.83 -3.55
C VAL A 36 -10.55 -12.51 -3.92
N ASP A 37 -10.13 -11.26 -3.82
CA ASP A 37 -8.78 -10.83 -4.21
C ASP A 37 -7.74 -11.05 -3.10
N PHE A 38 -8.11 -11.66 -1.99
CA PHE A 38 -7.25 -11.91 -0.85
C PHE A 38 -6.99 -13.40 -0.65
N ALA A 39 -5.79 -13.72 -0.17
CA ALA A 39 -5.43 -15.07 0.22
C ALA A 39 -4.41 -15.08 1.36
N ALA A 40 -4.40 -16.16 2.10
CA ALA A 40 -3.38 -16.41 3.10
C ALA A 40 -2.01 -16.62 2.42
N ASN A 41 -0.95 -16.10 3.06
CA ASN A 41 0.42 -16.39 2.68
C ASN A 41 0.95 -17.55 3.52
N PRO A 42 1.24 -18.73 2.94
CA PRO A 42 1.75 -19.87 3.70
C PRO A 42 3.05 -19.59 4.45
N ALA A 43 3.89 -18.67 3.92
CA ALA A 43 5.14 -18.26 4.53
C ALA A 43 4.99 -17.17 5.60
N ALA A 44 3.80 -16.56 5.74
CA ALA A 44 3.52 -15.46 6.67
C ALA A 44 2.10 -15.59 7.24
N ARG A 45 1.86 -16.69 7.98
CA ARG A 45 0.53 -17.06 8.49
C ARG A 45 -0.08 -16.04 9.46
N GLN A 46 0.74 -15.19 10.08
CA GLN A 46 0.31 -14.13 10.99
C GLN A 46 -0.60 -13.09 10.29
N PHE A 47 -0.53 -12.95 8.98
CA PHE A 47 -1.37 -12.02 8.22
C PHE A 47 -2.75 -12.58 7.86
N GLY A 48 -3.06 -13.84 8.24
CA GLY A 48 -4.35 -14.47 7.95
C GLY A 48 -4.70 -14.39 6.46
N ASP A 49 -5.96 -14.12 6.16
CA ASP A 49 -6.47 -14.04 4.78
C ASP A 49 -5.96 -12.83 3.98
N PHE A 50 -5.28 -11.88 4.64
CA PHE A 50 -4.75 -10.66 4.00
C PHE A 50 -3.25 -10.74 3.72
N GLY A 51 -2.66 -11.93 3.68
CA GLY A 51 -1.24 -12.12 3.41
C GLY A 51 -0.83 -11.87 1.96
N ILE A 52 -1.75 -12.07 1.01
CA ILE A 52 -1.56 -11.88 -0.44
C ILE A 52 -2.77 -11.14 -1.00
N ILE A 53 -2.52 -10.13 -1.84
CA ILE A 53 -3.55 -9.40 -2.59
C ILE A 53 -3.34 -9.62 -4.09
N TYR A 54 -4.37 -10.08 -4.79
CA TYR A 54 -4.36 -10.27 -6.24
C TYR A 54 -4.91 -9.03 -6.95
N VAL A 55 -4.02 -8.20 -7.48
CA VAL A 55 -4.40 -7.01 -8.27
C VAL A 55 -4.75 -7.45 -9.69
N ARG A 56 -6.05 -7.52 -10.00
CA ARG A 56 -6.59 -7.96 -11.29
C ARG A 56 -6.79 -6.83 -12.29
N HIS A 57 -7.00 -5.60 -11.81
CA HIS A 57 -7.37 -4.43 -12.60
C HIS A 57 -6.23 -3.41 -12.66
N GLY A 58 -5.08 -3.83 -13.21
CA GLY A 58 -3.94 -2.95 -13.47
C GLY A 58 -4.23 -1.93 -14.60
N LYS A 59 -3.28 -1.04 -14.87
CA LYS A 59 -3.36 -0.12 -16.02
C LYS A 59 -3.32 -0.96 -17.31
N ALA A 60 -4.43 -0.92 -18.09
CA ALA A 60 -4.44 -1.49 -19.44
C ALA A 60 -3.51 -0.65 -20.34
N MET A 61 -2.62 -1.31 -21.07
CA MET A 61 -1.92 -0.70 -22.20
C MET A 61 -2.76 -0.90 -23.46
N ARG A 62 -2.66 0.05 -24.40
CA ARG A 62 -3.41 -0.01 -25.68
C ARG A 62 -3.13 -1.34 -26.38
N GLY A 63 -4.13 -2.23 -26.46
CA GLY A 63 -4.01 -3.55 -27.11
C GLY A 63 -3.59 -4.70 -26.21
N SER A 64 -3.40 -4.50 -24.89
CA SER A 64 -3.08 -5.60 -23.97
C SER A 64 -4.02 -5.59 -22.76
N PRO A 65 -4.44 -6.78 -22.26
CA PRO A 65 -5.25 -6.86 -21.05
C PRO A 65 -4.47 -6.31 -19.83
N PRO A 66 -5.17 -5.86 -18.79
CA PRO A 66 -4.52 -5.41 -17.55
C PRO A 66 -3.63 -6.51 -16.99
N LYS A 67 -2.37 -6.17 -16.68
CA LYS A 67 -1.47 -7.14 -16.03
C LYS A 67 -1.94 -7.44 -14.62
N ARG A 68 -2.00 -8.72 -14.32
CA ARG A 68 -2.27 -9.24 -12.99
C ARG A 68 -0.96 -9.33 -12.21
N ARG A 69 -0.98 -9.00 -10.94
CA ARG A 69 0.13 -9.23 -10.00
C ARG A 69 -0.39 -9.60 -8.64
N SER A 70 0.43 -10.28 -7.86
CA SER A 70 0.24 -10.43 -6.43
C SER A 70 1.05 -9.37 -5.68
N VAL A 71 0.48 -8.87 -4.61
CA VAL A 71 1.15 -7.97 -3.65
C VAL A 71 1.17 -8.70 -2.32
N LEU A 72 2.33 -8.78 -1.70
CA LEU A 72 2.50 -9.44 -0.40
C LEU A 72 2.37 -8.40 0.70
N THR A 73 1.69 -8.74 1.78
CA THR A 73 1.77 -7.99 3.02
C THR A 73 3.14 -8.20 3.64
N VAL A 74 3.76 -7.13 4.07
CA VAL A 74 5.07 -7.14 4.73
C VAL A 74 4.94 -6.71 6.19
N PRO A 75 5.87 -7.12 7.08
CA PRO A 75 5.76 -6.88 8.52
C PRO A 75 5.58 -5.40 8.89
N GLU A 76 6.26 -4.48 8.21
CA GLU A 76 6.21 -3.04 8.47
C GLU A 76 4.80 -2.45 8.29
N PHE A 77 3.97 -3.12 7.52
CA PHE A 77 2.58 -2.71 7.25
C PHE A 77 1.55 -3.68 7.85
N GLU A 78 1.92 -4.56 8.78
CA GLU A 78 0.99 -5.53 9.39
C GLU A 78 -0.24 -4.88 10.05
N TRP A 79 -0.12 -3.64 10.52
CA TRP A 79 -1.21 -2.87 11.09
C TRP A 79 -2.44 -2.74 10.17
N VAL A 80 -2.27 -2.89 8.85
CA VAL A 80 -3.38 -2.85 7.88
C VAL A 80 -4.32 -4.04 8.05
N ILE A 81 -3.82 -5.17 8.53
CA ILE A 81 -4.61 -6.40 8.72
C ILE A 81 -5.78 -6.16 9.66
N GLU A 82 -5.53 -5.50 10.79
CA GLU A 82 -6.61 -5.19 11.74
C GLU A 82 -7.61 -4.21 11.13
N CYS A 83 -7.15 -3.20 10.40
CA CYS A 83 -8.04 -2.28 9.69
C CYS A 83 -8.93 -3.00 8.66
N MET A 84 -8.36 -3.97 7.95
CA MET A 84 -9.09 -4.76 6.96
C MET A 84 -10.08 -5.72 7.62
N ARG A 85 -9.68 -6.39 8.70
CA ARG A 85 -10.56 -7.28 9.46
C ARG A 85 -11.77 -6.51 9.96
N GLN A 86 -11.55 -5.40 10.65
CA GLN A 86 -12.63 -4.56 11.15
C GLN A 86 -13.56 -4.07 10.02
N TRP A 87 -12.98 -3.67 8.88
CA TRP A 87 -13.80 -3.30 7.73
C TRP A 87 -14.63 -4.46 7.22
N VAL A 88 -14.01 -5.61 6.96
CA VAL A 88 -14.67 -6.75 6.31
C VAL A 88 -15.71 -7.43 7.20
N GLU A 89 -15.40 -7.60 8.48
CA GLU A 89 -16.23 -8.37 9.40
C GLU A 89 -17.30 -7.52 10.10
N GLU A 90 -16.99 -6.25 10.42
CA GLU A 90 -17.87 -5.44 11.25
C GLU A 90 -18.60 -4.33 10.46
N VAL A 91 -17.91 -3.62 9.58
CA VAL A 91 -18.45 -2.40 8.98
C VAL A 91 -19.06 -2.63 7.61
N ARG A 92 -18.35 -3.36 6.73
CA ARG A 92 -18.82 -3.65 5.37
C ARG A 92 -20.20 -4.32 5.34
N PRO A 93 -20.54 -5.30 6.20
CA PRO A 93 -21.86 -5.92 6.22
C PRO A 93 -23.01 -4.94 6.45
N LEU A 94 -22.75 -3.81 7.10
CA LEU A 94 -23.76 -2.77 7.35
C LEU A 94 -24.07 -1.91 6.11
N ALA A 95 -23.19 -1.93 5.10
CA ALA A 95 -23.27 -1.09 3.89
C ALA A 95 -23.39 -1.89 2.60
N ALA A 96 -22.93 -3.14 2.57
CA ALA A 96 -22.88 -3.93 1.35
C ALA A 96 -24.29 -4.41 0.95
N PRO A 97 -24.71 -4.21 -0.31
CA PRO A 97 -25.89 -4.87 -0.83
C PRO A 97 -25.77 -6.39 -0.74
N PRO A 98 -26.90 -7.12 -0.66
CA PRO A 98 -26.88 -8.58 -0.76
C PRO A 98 -26.11 -9.02 -2.01
N ASN A 99 -25.24 -10.02 -1.85
CA ASN A 99 -24.41 -10.59 -2.93
C ASN A 99 -23.38 -9.65 -3.55
N SER A 100 -23.09 -8.50 -2.97
CA SER A 100 -22.00 -7.64 -3.44
C SER A 100 -20.64 -8.30 -3.23
N THR A 101 -19.89 -8.47 -4.32
CA THR A 101 -18.50 -8.96 -4.27
C THR A 101 -17.49 -7.84 -4.00
N SER A 102 -17.88 -6.58 -4.27
CA SER A 102 -17.00 -5.42 -4.09
C SER A 102 -16.50 -5.30 -2.66
N LEU A 103 -15.20 -5.14 -2.51
CA LEU A 103 -14.61 -4.84 -1.20
C LEU A 103 -15.11 -3.48 -0.65
N TRP A 104 -15.34 -2.51 -1.54
CA TRP A 104 -15.68 -1.13 -1.20
C TRP A 104 -17.04 -0.72 -1.80
N PRO A 105 -18.15 -1.28 -1.29
CA PRO A 105 -19.47 -0.92 -1.80
C PRO A 105 -19.77 0.57 -1.57
N SER A 106 -20.38 1.20 -2.57
CA SER A 106 -20.90 2.56 -2.44
C SER A 106 -22.32 2.54 -1.85
N GLU A 107 -22.80 3.67 -1.40
CA GLU A 107 -24.16 3.85 -0.88
C GLU A 107 -25.24 3.58 -1.94
N ARG A 108 -24.85 3.55 -3.22
CA ARG A 108 -25.75 3.28 -4.37
C ARG A 108 -25.67 1.83 -4.84
N GLY A 109 -25.01 0.97 -4.11
CA GLY A 109 -24.90 -0.47 -4.40
C GLY A 109 -23.82 -0.88 -5.39
N GLY A 110 -23.09 0.07 -5.98
CA GLY A 110 -21.92 -0.22 -6.82
C GLY A 110 -20.62 -0.08 -6.05
N MET A 111 -19.49 -0.07 -6.75
CA MET A 111 -18.16 0.25 -6.19
C MET A 111 -17.99 1.78 -6.08
N ILE A 112 -17.16 2.25 -5.13
CA ILE A 112 -16.80 3.67 -5.02
C ILE A 112 -16.15 4.18 -6.31
N THR A 113 -16.52 5.39 -6.75
CA THR A 113 -15.95 6.00 -7.97
C THR A 113 -14.56 6.57 -7.70
N ALA A 114 -13.75 6.65 -8.76
CA ALA A 114 -12.42 7.25 -8.67
C ALA A 114 -12.47 8.73 -8.22
N ASP A 115 -13.47 9.48 -8.70
CA ASP A 115 -13.64 10.89 -8.35
C ASP A 115 -14.11 11.08 -6.89
N ALA A 116 -15.01 10.21 -6.40
CA ALA A 116 -15.41 10.23 -5.00
C ALA A 116 -14.20 9.97 -4.08
N LEU A 117 -13.35 9.00 -4.45
CA LEU A 117 -12.15 8.69 -3.68
C LEU A 117 -11.11 9.83 -3.73
N SER A 118 -10.94 10.49 -4.89
CA SER A 118 -10.06 11.66 -4.99
C SER A 118 -10.55 12.84 -4.18
N ARG A 119 -11.86 13.14 -4.21
CA ARG A 119 -12.43 14.21 -3.37
C ARG A 119 -12.24 13.92 -1.89
N ALA A 120 -12.54 12.68 -1.47
CA ALA A 120 -12.36 12.29 -0.09
C ALA A 120 -10.87 12.40 0.37
N PHE A 121 -9.93 12.05 -0.51
CA PHE A 121 -8.51 12.27 -0.21
C PHE A 121 -8.18 13.76 -0.06
N THR A 122 -8.68 14.61 -0.93
CA THR A 122 -8.49 16.08 -0.84
C THR A 122 -9.06 16.66 0.46
N GLU A 123 -10.23 16.18 0.90
CA GLU A 123 -10.83 16.58 2.17
C GLU A 123 -9.94 16.18 3.36
N VAL A 124 -9.53 14.90 3.43
CA VAL A 124 -8.65 14.39 4.49
C VAL A 124 -7.31 15.14 4.50
N ARG A 125 -6.72 15.38 3.33
CA ARG A 125 -5.46 16.13 3.18
C ARG A 125 -5.60 17.55 3.77
N ARG A 126 -6.66 18.25 3.41
CA ARG A 126 -6.94 19.60 3.91
C ARG A 126 -7.16 19.61 5.43
N ASP A 127 -7.97 18.68 5.93
CA ASP A 127 -8.32 18.61 7.36
C ASP A 127 -7.10 18.21 8.21
N ALA A 128 -6.15 17.48 7.63
CA ALA A 128 -4.87 17.13 8.26
C ALA A 128 -3.78 18.21 8.09
N GLY A 129 -4.05 19.31 7.38
CA GLY A 129 -3.05 20.37 7.13
C GLY A 129 -1.87 19.92 6.29
N LEU A 130 -2.05 18.91 5.42
CA LEU A 130 -0.99 18.39 4.56
C LEU A 130 -0.84 19.23 3.28
N ASP A 131 0.34 19.14 2.66
CA ASP A 131 0.71 19.85 1.44
C ASP A 131 -0.33 19.63 0.32
N GLU A 132 -0.70 20.71 -0.35
CA GLU A 132 -1.68 20.72 -1.44
C GLU A 132 -1.23 19.95 -2.68
N GLU A 133 0.06 19.76 -2.89
CA GLU A 133 0.62 18.98 -3.98
C GLU A 133 0.44 17.46 -3.79
N LEU A 134 0.11 17.01 -2.60
CA LEU A 134 -0.16 15.60 -2.34
C LEU A 134 -1.45 15.17 -3.02
N ASP A 135 -1.38 14.09 -3.76
CA ASP A 135 -2.50 13.42 -4.40
C ASP A 135 -2.67 11.98 -3.89
N PHE A 136 -3.69 11.29 -4.34
CA PHE A 136 -3.90 9.89 -3.94
C PHE A 136 -2.70 8.99 -4.31
N HIS A 137 -1.95 9.32 -5.36
CA HIS A 137 -0.77 8.58 -5.77
C HIS A 137 0.41 8.76 -4.82
N SER A 138 0.40 9.83 -4.01
CA SER A 138 1.40 10.06 -2.96
C SER A 138 1.47 8.93 -1.94
N LEU A 139 0.33 8.28 -1.63
CA LEU A 139 0.30 7.10 -0.76
C LEU A 139 1.20 5.98 -1.29
N ARG A 140 1.14 5.74 -2.59
CA ARG A 140 1.99 4.73 -3.22
C ARG A 140 3.46 5.19 -3.32
N ARG A 141 3.72 6.48 -3.55
CA ARG A 141 5.10 7.01 -3.50
C ARG A 141 5.70 6.82 -2.11
N SER A 142 4.94 7.11 -1.06
CA SER A 142 5.36 6.90 0.32
C SER A 142 5.62 5.42 0.62
N TYR A 143 4.76 4.50 0.15
CA TYR A 143 5.02 3.06 0.27
C TYR A 143 6.38 2.68 -0.33
N VAL A 144 6.67 3.12 -1.56
CA VAL A 144 7.96 2.82 -2.22
C VAL A 144 9.13 3.38 -1.42
N THR A 145 9.03 4.64 -0.95
CA THR A 145 10.07 5.28 -0.15
C THR A 145 10.35 4.51 1.14
N HIS A 146 9.31 4.16 1.89
CA HIS A 146 9.46 3.43 3.15
C HIS A 146 10.00 2.02 2.92
N MET A 147 9.54 1.30 1.90
CA MET A 147 10.10 -0.01 1.55
C MET A 147 11.61 0.04 1.26
N VAL A 148 12.07 1.09 0.59
CA VAL A 148 13.51 1.30 0.37
C VAL A 148 14.22 1.63 1.68
N GLU A 149 13.64 2.50 2.51
CA GLU A 149 14.19 2.91 3.80
C GLU A 149 14.26 1.75 4.81
N ASP A 150 13.34 0.79 4.70
CA ASP A 150 13.31 -0.46 5.47
C ASP A 150 14.26 -1.53 4.90
N GLY A 151 14.93 -1.22 3.79
CA GLY A 151 16.00 -2.06 3.23
C GLY A 151 15.53 -3.16 2.27
N TYR A 152 14.30 -3.08 1.76
CA TYR A 152 13.81 -4.04 0.78
C TYR A 152 14.53 -3.90 -0.57
N ASP A 153 14.75 -5.03 -1.23
CA ASP A 153 15.37 -5.09 -2.54
C ASP A 153 14.52 -4.35 -3.60
N ALA A 154 15.18 -3.59 -4.48
CA ALA A 154 14.51 -2.78 -5.50
C ALA A 154 13.68 -3.61 -6.47
N PHE A 155 14.11 -4.83 -6.81
CA PHE A 155 13.37 -5.71 -7.70
C PHE A 155 12.09 -6.23 -7.01
N PHE A 156 12.17 -6.57 -5.72
CA PHE A 156 11.00 -6.91 -4.94
C PHE A 156 9.99 -5.75 -4.91
N ILE A 157 10.45 -4.52 -4.63
CA ILE A 157 9.59 -3.33 -4.63
C ILE A 157 8.94 -3.12 -6.00
N GLN A 158 9.70 -3.27 -7.09
CA GLN A 158 9.15 -3.18 -8.46
C GLN A 158 8.04 -4.19 -8.71
N GLN A 159 8.20 -5.43 -8.28
CA GLN A 159 7.16 -6.46 -8.40
C GLN A 159 5.92 -6.10 -7.59
N GLN A 160 6.09 -5.68 -6.32
CA GLN A 160 5.00 -5.24 -5.46
C GLN A 160 4.17 -4.14 -6.12
N VAL A 161 4.81 -3.11 -6.64
CA VAL A 161 4.11 -1.99 -7.24
C VAL A 161 3.77 -2.17 -8.74
N GLY A 162 4.33 -3.14 -9.43
CA GLY A 162 4.07 -3.39 -10.86
C GLY A 162 4.58 -2.25 -11.75
N HIS A 163 5.85 -1.88 -11.61
CA HIS A 163 6.56 -0.98 -12.51
C HIS A 163 7.29 -1.78 -13.60
N GLU A 164 6.87 -1.63 -14.86
CA GLU A 164 7.48 -2.38 -15.97
C GLU A 164 8.76 -1.77 -16.52
N HIS A 165 8.93 -0.45 -16.35
CA HIS A 165 9.99 0.33 -17.01
C HIS A 165 10.70 1.32 -16.06
N ALA A 166 10.47 1.26 -14.77
CA ALA A 166 11.24 2.09 -13.85
C ALA A 166 12.68 1.56 -13.82
N SER A 167 13.64 2.37 -14.26
CA SER A 167 15.03 2.07 -13.92
C SER A 167 15.13 1.93 -12.40
N THR A 168 15.94 1.00 -11.92
CA THR A 168 16.20 0.82 -10.47
C THR A 168 16.50 2.14 -9.79
N THR A 169 17.16 3.07 -10.50
CA THR A 169 17.48 4.43 -10.08
C THR A 169 16.24 5.25 -9.69
N SER A 170 15.10 5.09 -10.38
CA SER A 170 13.90 5.90 -10.07
C SER A 170 13.23 5.52 -8.74
N ILE A 171 13.51 4.34 -8.19
CA ILE A 171 13.01 3.91 -6.89
C ILE A 171 13.69 4.69 -5.77
N TYR A 172 14.96 5.08 -5.97
CA TYR A 172 15.79 5.77 -4.97
C TYR A 172 15.71 7.31 -5.01
N THR A 173 14.96 7.90 -5.94
CA THR A 173 14.92 9.38 -6.12
C THR A 173 14.15 10.12 -5.03
N GLY A 174 13.31 9.45 -4.25
CA GLY A 174 12.46 10.06 -3.21
C GLY A 174 12.96 9.85 -1.76
N LEU A 175 14.19 9.36 -1.58
CA LEU A 175 14.71 8.99 -0.25
C LEU A 175 14.95 10.20 0.64
N SER A 176 14.62 10.05 1.94
CA SER A 176 14.85 11.06 2.96
C SER A 176 16.35 11.36 3.15
N PRO A 177 16.71 12.60 3.55
CA PRO A 177 18.09 12.92 3.94
C PRO A 177 18.62 11.99 5.03
N ASP A 178 17.83 11.65 6.01
CA ASP A 178 18.20 10.78 7.13
C ASP A 178 18.54 9.36 6.68
N TYR A 179 17.79 8.81 5.70
CA TYR A 179 18.12 7.53 5.10
C TYR A 179 19.48 7.56 4.42
N ARG A 180 19.78 8.61 3.64
CA ARG A 180 21.06 8.76 2.95
C ARG A 180 22.23 8.79 3.92
N VAL A 181 22.09 9.53 5.03
CA VAL A 181 23.08 9.60 6.10
C VAL A 181 23.26 8.22 6.76
N ARG A 182 22.16 7.51 7.05
CA ARG A 182 22.21 6.17 7.64
C ARG A 182 22.93 5.17 6.74
N VAL A 183 22.59 5.12 5.44
CA VAL A 183 23.23 4.20 4.48
C VAL A 183 24.74 4.44 4.38
N VAL A 184 25.18 5.72 4.36
CA VAL A 184 26.60 6.06 4.36
C VAL A 184 27.25 5.65 5.67
N GLY A 185 26.61 5.91 6.82
CA GLY A 185 27.09 5.49 8.14
C GLY A 185 27.26 3.98 8.26
N ASP A 186 26.29 3.20 7.78
CA ASP A 186 26.34 1.74 7.78
C ASP A 186 27.42 1.19 6.84
N ALA A 187 27.63 1.83 5.69
CA ALA A 187 28.70 1.46 4.77
C ALA A 187 30.09 1.70 5.39
N ILE A 188 30.29 2.86 6.04
CA ILE A 188 31.53 3.19 6.77
C ILE A 188 31.74 2.18 7.91
N SER A 189 30.72 1.91 8.72
CA SER A 189 30.81 0.98 9.85
C SER A 189 31.20 -0.43 9.40
N ARG A 190 30.62 -0.93 8.31
CA ARG A 190 31.00 -2.23 7.72
C ARG A 190 32.44 -2.26 7.23
N THR A 191 32.89 -1.20 6.59
CA THR A 191 34.28 -1.09 6.10
C THR A 191 35.25 -1.09 7.25
N VAL A 192 35.00 -0.31 8.31
CA VAL A 192 35.82 -0.25 9.52
C VAL A 192 35.87 -1.61 10.23
N GLN A 193 34.73 -2.27 10.39
CA GLN A 193 34.65 -3.60 11.00
C GLN A 193 35.42 -4.66 10.20
N ALA A 194 35.35 -4.62 8.87
CA ALA A 194 36.09 -5.51 8.00
C ALA A 194 37.62 -5.28 8.14
N ALA A 195 38.05 -4.02 8.16
CA ALA A 195 39.46 -3.65 8.38
C ALA A 195 39.99 -4.12 9.74
N LEU A 196 39.21 -3.94 10.82
CA LEU A 196 39.57 -4.37 12.17
C LEU A 196 39.65 -5.90 12.32
N LYS A 197 38.85 -6.65 11.59
CA LYS A 197 38.92 -8.12 11.56
C LYS A 197 40.16 -8.62 10.80
N GLY A 198 40.47 -8.01 9.66
CA GLY A 198 41.69 -8.36 8.89
C GLY A 198 43.02 -8.06 9.60
N THR A 199 43.01 -7.14 10.58
CA THR A 199 44.23 -6.80 11.37
C THR A 199 44.47 -7.76 12.54
N LYS A 200 43.52 -8.65 12.88
CA LYS A 200 43.65 -9.65 13.97
C LYS A 200 44.16 -11.02 13.50
N GLU A 201 44.31 -11.23 12.20
CA GLU A 201 44.79 -12.49 11.60
C GLU A 201 46.26 -12.42 11.13
N HIS A 202 47.01 -11.42 11.55
CA HIS A 202 48.46 -11.29 11.42
C HIS A 202 49.05 -11.04 12.80
#